data_2d906f325b708c7d73e7cd276495624a
#
_entry.id   2d906f325b708c7d73e7cd276495624a
#
_cell.length_a   1.000
_cell.length_b   1.000
_cell.length_c   1.000
_cell.angle_alpha   90.00
_cell.angle_beta   90.00
_cell.angle_gamma   90.00
#
_symmetry.space_group_name_H-M   'P 1'
#
loop_
_entity.id
_entity.type
_entity.pdbx_description
1 polymer ?
#
loop_
_entity_poly.entity_id
_entity_poly.type
_entity_poly.pdbx_seq_one_letter_code
_entity_poly.pdbx_strand_id
1 'polypeptide(L)'
;MAACYVAAPSAQGTAVYPQRNVQIVVPYTPGTGADIIARVLGPRLAERWNVGVIADNRPGATGNIGADFVAKAVPDGHILLMTATSFCTTPALSAKLPFDPVKSFAPVIQVAASELILVVHPQLPAKSMREFITLAKRRPGQLFYASPGNGGPQHLTAELIKLETGIDIVHVPYKGMAGALTDLMGGNVQAMVSGIQTVAPQVRAGRLRMLATMGEKRSAAFPDVATMQEQGLPTLVVETWYGLFAPAGTPAGVVAKLNADFNALLQQSDMRESLSRQNLNTVGGSAERFGDMVRRELARWARVVTAAKIKAD
;
A
#
# COMPACT_ATOMS: atom_id res chain seq x y z
N MET A 1 -32.11 57.86 25.17
CA MET A 1 -31.46 57.41 23.92
C MET A 1 -30.54 56.25 24.27
N ALA A 2 -30.93 55.03 23.97
CA ALA A 2 -30.12 53.83 24.20
C ALA A 2 -29.36 53.52 22.91
N ALA A 3 -28.03 53.55 22.95
CA ALA A 3 -27.18 53.21 21.84
C ALA A 3 -27.01 51.70 21.76
N CYS A 4 -27.58 51.08 20.73
CA CYS A 4 -27.30 49.68 20.39
C CYS A 4 -25.89 49.54 19.82
N TYR A 5 -24.99 48.91 20.59
CA TYR A 5 -23.72 48.44 20.08
C TYR A 5 -23.97 47.17 19.24
N VAL A 6 -23.84 47.29 17.93
CA VAL A 6 -23.78 46.13 17.03
C VAL A 6 -22.34 45.59 17.07
N ALA A 7 -22.14 44.46 17.71
CA ALA A 7 -20.86 43.76 17.66
C ALA A 7 -20.64 43.25 16.23
N ALA A 8 -19.61 43.74 15.55
CA ALA A 8 -19.15 43.20 14.26
C ALA A 8 -18.66 41.75 14.44
N PRO A 9 -19.01 40.83 13.53
CA PRO A 9 -18.46 39.46 13.58
C PRO A 9 -16.93 39.55 13.37
N SER A 10 -16.18 39.10 14.35
CA SER A 10 -14.73 38.89 14.22
C SER A 10 -14.49 37.92 13.09
N ALA A 11 -13.94 38.39 11.97
CA ALA A 11 -13.38 37.53 10.96
C ALA A 11 -12.26 36.70 11.62
N GLN A 12 -12.50 35.47 12.00
CA GLN A 12 -11.46 34.53 12.39
C GLN A 12 -10.57 34.35 11.15
N GLY A 13 -9.45 35.10 11.13
CA GLY A 13 -8.39 34.89 10.15
C GLY A 13 -8.04 33.41 10.14
N THR A 14 -8.16 32.77 8.98
CA THR A 14 -7.74 31.37 8.79
C THR A 14 -6.27 31.28 9.17
N ALA A 15 -6.02 30.76 10.36
CA ALA A 15 -4.65 30.58 10.85
C ALA A 15 -3.85 29.82 9.78
N VAL A 16 -2.70 30.37 9.41
CA VAL A 16 -1.85 29.80 8.36
C VAL A 16 -1.39 28.42 8.83
N TYR A 17 -1.87 27.36 8.20
CA TYR A 17 -1.45 25.97 8.47
C TYR A 17 -0.24 25.61 7.59
N PRO A 18 0.76 24.87 8.09
CA PRO A 18 1.00 24.52 9.50
C PRO A 18 1.73 25.63 10.27
N GLN A 19 1.46 25.76 11.60
CA GLN A 19 2.09 26.74 12.48
C GLN A 19 3.19 26.16 13.38
N ARG A 20 3.33 24.84 13.40
CA ARG A 20 4.29 24.08 14.20
C ARG A 20 4.71 22.82 13.46
N ASN A 21 5.67 22.10 14.01
CA ASN A 21 6.16 20.87 13.40
C ASN A 21 5.03 19.90 13.09
N VAL A 22 5.12 19.24 11.93
CA VAL A 22 4.22 18.18 11.48
C VAL A 22 4.90 16.83 11.68
N GLN A 23 4.19 15.92 12.31
CA GLN A 23 4.64 14.56 12.53
C GLN A 23 3.95 13.62 11.56
N ILE A 24 4.72 12.92 10.73
CA ILE A 24 4.24 11.86 9.86
C ILE A 24 4.51 10.52 10.56
N VAL A 25 3.48 9.94 11.15
CA VAL A 25 3.54 8.64 11.80
C VAL A 25 3.59 7.56 10.74
N VAL A 26 4.61 6.72 10.80
CA VAL A 26 4.81 5.56 9.94
C VAL A 26 4.60 4.30 10.81
N PRO A 27 3.53 3.52 10.62
CA PRO A 27 3.19 2.42 11.52
C PRO A 27 4.00 1.14 11.24
N TYR A 28 5.20 1.30 10.66
CA TYR A 28 6.11 0.22 10.28
C TYR A 28 7.54 0.54 10.71
N THR A 29 8.41 -0.49 10.64
CA THR A 29 9.84 -0.33 10.89
C THR A 29 10.51 0.58 9.85
N PRO A 30 11.60 1.25 10.21
CA PRO A 30 12.43 1.99 9.27
C PRO A 30 12.83 1.14 8.05
N GLY A 31 12.97 1.80 6.89
CA GLY A 31 13.35 1.17 5.62
C GLY A 31 12.18 0.56 4.83
N THR A 32 10.94 0.59 5.34
CA THR A 32 9.75 0.23 4.56
C THR A 32 9.39 1.32 3.55
N GLY A 33 8.60 0.97 2.52
CA GLY A 33 8.20 1.96 1.51
C GLY A 33 7.51 3.20 2.08
N ALA A 34 6.67 3.04 3.11
CA ALA A 34 6.04 4.17 3.79
C ALA A 34 7.06 5.06 4.52
N ASP A 35 8.09 4.46 5.16
CA ASP A 35 9.17 5.20 5.81
C ASP A 35 10.04 5.95 4.80
N ILE A 36 10.40 5.28 3.70
CA ILE A 36 11.15 5.89 2.60
C ILE A 36 10.39 7.12 2.06
N ILE A 37 9.10 6.98 1.78
CA ILE A 37 8.25 8.08 1.29
C ILE A 37 8.26 9.24 2.27
N ALA A 38 8.02 8.98 3.57
CA ALA A 38 8.00 10.01 4.59
C ALA A 38 9.34 10.76 4.69
N ARG A 39 10.47 10.05 4.57
CA ARG A 39 11.83 10.65 4.64
C ARG A 39 12.25 11.35 3.35
N VAL A 40 11.73 10.94 2.20
CA VAL A 40 12.00 11.61 0.92
C VAL A 40 11.19 12.91 0.81
N LEU A 41 9.90 12.87 1.18
CA LEU A 41 9.02 14.04 1.07
C LEU A 41 9.16 15.02 2.25
N GLY A 42 9.49 14.53 3.46
CA GLY A 42 9.55 15.34 4.68
C GLY A 42 10.42 16.59 4.57
N PRO A 43 11.68 16.52 4.13
CA PRO A 43 12.54 17.70 3.97
C PRO A 43 11.97 18.75 3.01
N ARG A 44 11.39 18.33 1.89
CA ARG A 44 10.77 19.24 0.91
C ARG A 44 9.50 19.90 1.45
N LEU A 45 8.72 19.16 2.25
CA LEU A 45 7.57 19.74 2.96
C LEU A 45 8.03 20.72 4.03
N ALA A 46 9.11 20.41 4.75
CA ALA A 46 9.67 21.31 5.75
C ALA A 46 10.14 22.66 5.14
N GLU A 47 10.84 22.60 4.01
CA GLU A 47 11.22 23.80 3.24
C GLU A 47 9.98 24.59 2.80
N ARG A 48 8.95 23.91 2.25
CA ARG A 48 7.74 24.55 1.75
C ARG A 48 6.90 25.21 2.86
N TRP A 49 6.85 24.59 4.03
CA TRP A 49 6.01 25.03 5.15
C TRP A 49 6.74 25.91 6.16
N ASN A 50 8.06 25.98 6.07
CA ASN A 50 8.93 26.66 7.03
C ASN A 50 8.72 26.17 8.48
N VAL A 51 8.44 24.87 8.65
CA VAL A 51 8.33 24.15 9.93
C VAL A 51 8.98 22.77 9.82
N GLY A 52 9.36 22.18 10.94
CA GLY A 52 9.90 20.81 10.92
C GLY A 52 8.86 19.78 10.47
N VAL A 53 9.28 18.80 9.65
CA VAL A 53 8.49 17.61 9.29
C VAL A 53 9.25 16.37 9.71
N ILE A 54 8.66 15.59 10.61
CA ILE A 54 9.33 14.51 11.32
C ILE A 54 8.67 13.19 10.94
N ALA A 55 9.44 12.23 10.41
CA ALA A 55 8.99 10.86 10.24
C ALA A 55 9.14 10.10 11.57
N ASP A 56 8.02 9.63 12.15
CA ASP A 56 7.97 8.92 13.44
C ASP A 56 7.51 7.47 13.23
N ASN A 57 8.43 6.52 13.39
CA ASN A 57 8.14 5.11 13.24
C ASN A 57 7.49 4.55 14.51
N ARG A 58 6.23 4.06 14.38
CA ARG A 58 5.47 3.41 15.47
C ARG A 58 5.00 2.01 15.03
N PRO A 59 5.93 1.04 14.92
CA PRO A 59 5.60 -0.29 14.45
C PRO A 59 4.81 -1.09 15.50
N GLY A 60 4.14 -2.14 15.04
CA GLY A 60 3.49 -3.12 15.87
C GLY A 60 2.07 -3.46 15.42
N ALA A 61 1.65 -4.70 15.67
CA ALA A 61 0.35 -5.26 15.27
C ALA A 61 -0.01 -4.96 13.82
N THR A 62 0.92 -5.20 12.88
CA THR A 62 0.77 -4.96 11.43
C THR A 62 0.38 -3.51 11.08
N GLY A 63 0.82 -2.55 11.91
CA GLY A 63 0.55 -1.12 11.73
C GLY A 63 -0.59 -0.57 12.60
N ASN A 64 -1.33 -1.40 13.31
CA ASN A 64 -2.47 -0.95 14.11
C ASN A 64 -2.07 -0.03 15.26
N ILE A 65 -0.88 -0.19 15.87
CA ILE A 65 -0.43 0.66 16.97
C ILE A 65 -0.25 2.11 16.50
N GLY A 66 0.47 2.32 15.41
CA GLY A 66 0.67 3.66 14.86
C GLY A 66 -0.63 4.26 14.29
N ALA A 67 -1.48 3.45 13.67
CA ALA A 67 -2.77 3.91 13.17
C ALA A 67 -3.71 4.34 14.31
N ASP A 68 -3.80 3.57 15.39
CA ASP A 68 -4.61 3.90 16.58
C ASP A 68 -4.14 5.20 17.24
N PHE A 69 -2.82 5.40 17.32
CA PHE A 69 -2.26 6.65 17.82
C PHE A 69 -2.73 7.86 17.02
N VAL A 70 -2.71 7.77 15.67
CA VAL A 70 -3.19 8.87 14.81
C VAL A 70 -4.70 9.02 14.88
N ALA A 71 -5.46 7.93 14.93
CA ALA A 71 -6.91 7.98 15.03
C ALA A 71 -7.41 8.77 16.26
N LYS A 72 -6.62 8.78 17.33
CA LYS A 72 -6.90 9.48 18.61
C LYS A 72 -6.22 10.84 18.73
N ALA A 73 -5.44 11.25 17.75
CA ALA A 73 -4.72 12.53 17.77
C ALA A 73 -5.68 13.71 17.57
N VAL A 74 -5.23 14.90 17.97
CA VAL A 74 -5.96 16.15 17.72
C VAL A 74 -6.12 16.35 16.22
N PRO A 75 -7.35 16.60 15.71
CA PRO A 75 -7.61 16.68 14.27
C PRO A 75 -7.27 18.10 13.71
N ASP A 76 -6.04 18.55 13.90
CA ASP A 76 -5.54 19.85 13.45
C ASP A 76 -4.55 19.76 12.26
N GLY A 77 -4.28 18.53 11.79
CA GLY A 77 -3.39 18.26 10.67
C GLY A 77 -1.89 18.16 11.01
N HIS A 78 -1.49 18.33 12.27
CA HIS A 78 -0.07 18.25 12.65
C HIS A 78 0.41 16.83 12.99
N ILE A 79 -0.50 15.88 13.11
CA ILE A 79 -0.19 14.45 13.23
C ILE A 79 -0.89 13.73 12.09
N LEU A 80 -0.10 13.11 11.21
CA LEU A 80 -0.56 12.45 9.99
C LEU A 80 -0.13 10.99 10.00
N LEU A 81 -0.86 10.12 9.29
CA LEU A 81 -0.53 8.71 9.12
C LEU A 81 -0.07 8.45 7.68
N MET A 82 1.17 8.02 7.50
CA MET A 82 1.67 7.46 6.25
C MET A 82 1.61 5.93 6.34
N THR A 83 0.67 5.32 5.62
CA THR A 83 0.45 3.88 5.70
C THR A 83 0.42 3.21 4.33
N ALA A 84 0.19 1.89 4.30
CA ALA A 84 0.23 1.06 3.10
C ALA A 84 -0.99 0.11 3.05
N THR A 85 -1.04 -0.75 2.05
CA THR A 85 -2.13 -1.72 1.78
C THR A 85 -2.54 -2.54 3.02
N SER A 86 -1.62 -2.79 3.97
CA SER A 86 -1.96 -3.50 5.22
C SER A 86 -3.04 -2.78 6.04
N PHE A 87 -3.19 -1.47 5.88
CA PHE A 87 -4.29 -0.70 6.47
C PHE A 87 -5.68 -1.22 6.04
N CYS A 88 -5.78 -1.80 4.83
CA CYS A 88 -7.02 -2.40 4.32
C CYS A 88 -7.07 -3.93 4.51
N THR A 89 -5.93 -4.63 4.58
CA THR A 89 -5.93 -6.09 4.75
C THR A 89 -6.09 -6.51 6.20
N THR A 90 -5.50 -5.79 7.14
CA THR A 90 -5.55 -6.12 8.57
C THR A 90 -6.98 -6.13 9.15
N PRO A 91 -7.89 -5.19 8.78
CA PRO A 91 -9.28 -5.24 9.24
C PRO A 91 -10.02 -6.52 8.89
N ALA A 92 -9.71 -7.09 7.72
CA ALA A 92 -10.34 -8.33 7.28
C ALA A 92 -9.91 -9.55 8.11
N LEU A 93 -8.74 -9.49 8.75
CA LEU A 93 -8.13 -10.57 9.52
C LEU A 93 -8.37 -10.42 11.03
N SER A 94 -8.57 -9.20 11.51
CA SER A 94 -8.65 -8.91 12.94
C SER A 94 -10.09 -8.91 13.41
N ALA A 95 -10.41 -9.72 14.41
CA ALA A 95 -11.75 -9.75 15.02
C ALA A 95 -12.14 -8.42 15.68
N LYS A 96 -11.16 -7.63 16.14
CA LYS A 96 -11.39 -6.34 16.79
C LYS A 96 -10.24 -5.38 16.52
N LEU A 97 -10.55 -4.23 15.93
CA LEU A 97 -9.62 -3.12 15.77
C LEU A 97 -9.91 -2.03 16.81
N PRO A 98 -8.87 -1.30 17.28
CA PRO A 98 -9.06 -0.18 18.19
C PRO A 98 -9.63 1.09 17.52
N PHE A 99 -9.75 1.10 16.18
CA PHE A 99 -10.26 2.21 15.35
C PHE A 99 -11.12 1.67 14.19
N ASP A 100 -11.92 2.54 13.61
CA ASP A 100 -12.63 2.27 12.37
C ASP A 100 -11.80 2.82 11.19
N PRO A 101 -11.37 1.99 10.21
CA PRO A 101 -10.50 2.43 9.14
C PRO A 101 -11.13 3.48 8.19
N VAL A 102 -12.46 3.62 8.21
CA VAL A 102 -13.17 4.62 7.39
C VAL A 102 -13.53 5.85 8.21
N LYS A 103 -14.06 5.66 9.43
CA LYS A 103 -14.60 6.76 10.24
C LYS A 103 -13.59 7.49 11.10
N SER A 104 -12.46 6.83 11.44
CA SER A 104 -11.44 7.42 12.32
C SER A 104 -10.40 8.26 11.57
N PHE A 105 -10.48 8.33 10.24
CA PHE A 105 -9.49 9.03 9.41
C PHE A 105 -10.13 9.87 8.33
N ALA A 106 -9.46 10.96 7.97
CA ALA A 106 -9.70 11.76 6.78
C ALA A 106 -8.65 11.40 5.73
N PRO A 107 -9.01 10.79 4.59
CA PRO A 107 -8.07 10.54 3.50
C PRO A 107 -7.50 11.87 2.99
N VAL A 108 -6.18 11.90 2.74
CA VAL A 108 -5.49 13.08 2.18
C VAL A 108 -5.09 12.82 0.74
N ILE A 109 -4.29 11.79 0.48
CA ILE A 109 -3.75 11.50 -0.84
C ILE A 109 -3.18 10.07 -0.93
N GLN A 110 -3.33 9.43 -2.08
CA GLN A 110 -2.51 8.29 -2.46
C GLN A 110 -1.16 8.82 -2.97
N VAL A 111 -0.09 8.58 -2.23
CA VAL A 111 1.23 9.14 -2.54
C VAL A 111 1.94 8.35 -3.62
N ALA A 112 2.00 7.04 -3.44
CA ALA A 112 2.69 6.15 -4.37
C ALA A 112 2.03 4.77 -4.44
N ALA A 113 2.40 4.02 -5.47
CA ALA A 113 2.10 2.61 -5.61
C ALA A 113 3.37 1.84 -5.98
N SER A 114 3.38 0.56 -5.67
CA SER A 114 4.42 -0.39 -6.08
C SER A 114 3.77 -1.62 -6.66
N GLU A 115 4.28 -2.07 -7.77
CA GLU A 115 3.73 -3.21 -8.51
C GLU A 115 3.97 -4.51 -7.77
N LEU A 116 2.93 -5.32 -7.67
CA LEU A 116 3.04 -6.74 -7.36
C LEU A 116 3.19 -7.55 -8.65
N ILE A 117 3.87 -8.67 -8.53
CA ILE A 117 4.15 -9.57 -9.63
C ILE A 117 4.01 -11.01 -9.18
N LEU A 118 3.65 -11.90 -10.10
CA LEU A 118 3.75 -13.33 -9.89
C LEU A 118 5.06 -13.84 -10.49
N VAL A 119 5.90 -14.43 -9.65
CA VAL A 119 7.14 -15.11 -10.05
C VAL A 119 7.07 -16.58 -9.75
N VAL A 120 7.78 -17.36 -10.58
CA VAL A 120 7.88 -18.80 -10.43
C VAL A 120 9.34 -19.28 -10.56
N HIS A 121 9.62 -20.48 -10.03
CA HIS A 121 10.89 -21.15 -10.28
C HIS A 121 11.05 -21.47 -11.79
N PRO A 122 12.22 -21.25 -12.41
CA PRO A 122 12.41 -21.39 -13.86
C PRO A 122 12.13 -22.79 -14.42
N GLN A 123 12.30 -23.82 -13.60
CA GLN A 123 12.00 -25.22 -14.01
C GLN A 123 10.49 -25.53 -14.06
N LEU A 124 9.63 -24.65 -13.50
CA LEU A 124 8.19 -24.85 -13.64
C LEU A 124 7.82 -24.73 -15.13
N PRO A 125 7.09 -25.71 -15.72
CA PRO A 125 6.73 -25.70 -17.13
C PRO A 125 5.53 -24.75 -17.38
N ALA A 126 5.73 -23.48 -17.05
CA ALA A 126 4.78 -22.39 -17.27
C ALA A 126 5.56 -21.10 -17.60
N LYS A 127 5.21 -20.44 -18.72
CA LYS A 127 5.82 -19.20 -19.21
C LYS A 127 4.83 -18.03 -19.22
N SER A 128 3.57 -18.28 -18.89
CA SER A 128 2.47 -17.29 -18.83
C SER A 128 1.49 -17.67 -17.73
N MET A 129 0.61 -16.73 -17.35
CA MET A 129 -0.48 -17.02 -16.41
C MET A 129 -1.40 -18.10 -16.92
N ARG A 130 -1.72 -18.11 -18.21
CA ARG A 130 -2.56 -19.17 -18.83
C ARG A 130 -1.96 -20.55 -18.65
N GLU A 131 -0.65 -20.69 -18.91
CA GLU A 131 0.06 -21.97 -18.73
C GLU A 131 0.13 -22.36 -17.24
N PHE A 132 0.37 -21.39 -16.35
CA PHE A 132 0.37 -21.63 -14.90
C PHE A 132 -0.98 -22.12 -14.40
N ILE A 133 -2.07 -21.45 -14.79
CA ILE A 133 -3.44 -21.85 -14.44
C ILE A 133 -3.74 -23.28 -14.98
N THR A 134 -3.37 -23.55 -16.23
CA THR A 134 -3.57 -24.87 -16.82
C THR A 134 -2.81 -25.96 -16.07
N LEU A 135 -1.55 -25.69 -15.72
CA LEU A 135 -0.72 -26.61 -14.93
C LEU A 135 -1.30 -26.85 -13.54
N ALA A 136 -1.70 -25.78 -12.83
CA ALA A 136 -2.26 -25.86 -11.49
C ALA A 136 -3.59 -26.65 -11.47
N LYS A 137 -4.45 -26.46 -12.49
CA LYS A 137 -5.70 -27.23 -12.63
C LYS A 137 -5.46 -28.72 -12.92
N ARG A 138 -4.34 -29.07 -13.58
CA ARG A 138 -3.95 -30.48 -13.78
C ARG A 138 -3.30 -31.13 -12.56
N ARG A 139 -2.84 -30.33 -11.60
CA ARG A 139 -2.13 -30.78 -10.40
C ARG A 139 -2.70 -30.13 -9.15
N PRO A 140 -3.99 -30.33 -8.83
CA PRO A 140 -4.62 -29.71 -7.66
C PRO A 140 -3.89 -30.10 -6.37
N GLY A 141 -3.60 -29.14 -5.52
CA GLY A 141 -2.91 -29.33 -4.24
C GLY A 141 -1.43 -29.72 -4.33
N GLN A 142 -0.83 -29.78 -5.54
CA GLN A 142 0.56 -30.23 -5.72
C GLN A 142 1.56 -29.10 -6.01
N LEU A 143 1.09 -27.89 -6.25
CA LEU A 143 1.94 -26.72 -6.39
C LEU A 143 1.88 -25.88 -5.11
N PHE A 144 3.04 -25.40 -4.68
CA PHE A 144 3.18 -24.62 -3.46
C PHE A 144 3.54 -23.17 -3.79
N TYR A 145 2.95 -22.22 -3.08
CA TYR A 145 3.36 -20.82 -3.17
C TYR A 145 3.83 -20.29 -1.82
N ALA A 146 4.89 -19.49 -1.85
CA ALA A 146 5.45 -18.84 -0.68
C ALA A 146 4.81 -17.47 -0.42
N SER A 147 4.74 -17.08 0.85
CA SER A 147 4.52 -15.71 1.27
C SER A 147 5.40 -15.34 2.48
N PRO A 148 5.66 -14.04 2.73
CA PRO A 148 6.44 -13.62 3.90
C PRO A 148 5.69 -13.77 5.24
N GLY A 149 4.47 -14.28 5.24
CA GLY A 149 3.64 -14.51 6.42
C GLY A 149 2.16 -14.58 6.11
N ASN A 150 1.37 -15.03 7.08
CA ASN A 150 -0.09 -15.10 6.97
C ASN A 150 -0.70 -13.69 6.90
N GLY A 151 -1.75 -13.54 6.08
CA GLY A 151 -2.58 -12.34 6.02
C GLY A 151 -1.92 -11.09 5.43
N GLY A 152 -0.65 -11.17 5.04
CA GLY A 152 0.01 -10.07 4.35
C GLY A 152 -0.50 -9.87 2.91
N PRO A 153 -0.25 -8.70 2.28
CA PRO A 153 -0.71 -8.41 0.93
C PRO A 153 -0.35 -9.48 -0.11
N GLN A 154 0.84 -10.07 -0.02
CA GLN A 154 1.31 -11.10 -0.94
C GLN A 154 0.52 -12.41 -0.80
N HIS A 155 0.24 -12.82 0.44
CA HIS A 155 -0.62 -13.99 0.71
C HIS A 155 -2.02 -13.74 0.17
N LEU A 156 -2.65 -12.64 0.56
CA LEU A 156 -4.01 -12.32 0.15
C LEU A 156 -4.15 -12.17 -1.37
N THR A 157 -3.12 -11.65 -2.04
CA THR A 157 -3.11 -11.56 -3.50
C THR A 157 -3.00 -12.95 -4.14
N ALA A 158 -2.21 -13.87 -3.59
CA ALA A 158 -2.16 -15.25 -4.08
C ALA A 158 -3.51 -15.97 -3.86
N GLU A 159 -4.18 -15.74 -2.73
CA GLU A 159 -5.53 -16.27 -2.49
C GLU A 159 -6.58 -15.63 -3.43
N LEU A 160 -6.44 -14.35 -3.77
CA LEU A 160 -7.27 -13.73 -4.79
C LEU A 160 -7.06 -14.39 -6.16
N ILE A 161 -5.82 -14.72 -6.55
CA ILE A 161 -5.53 -15.48 -7.77
C ILE A 161 -6.25 -16.84 -7.75
N LYS A 162 -6.17 -17.58 -6.63
CA LYS A 162 -6.88 -18.88 -6.47
C LYS A 162 -8.38 -18.69 -6.66
N LEU A 163 -8.95 -17.70 -6.00
CA LEU A 163 -10.40 -17.41 -6.04
C LEU A 163 -10.89 -17.07 -7.46
N GLU A 164 -10.17 -16.19 -8.17
CA GLU A 164 -10.57 -15.70 -9.49
C GLU A 164 -10.29 -16.72 -10.62
N THR A 165 -9.34 -17.64 -10.42
CA THR A 165 -8.94 -18.61 -11.45
C THR A 165 -9.42 -20.05 -11.18
N GLY A 166 -9.87 -20.32 -9.95
CA GLY A 166 -10.29 -21.66 -9.52
C GLY A 166 -9.15 -22.68 -9.46
N ILE A 167 -7.90 -22.23 -9.26
CA ILE A 167 -6.75 -23.14 -9.08
C ILE A 167 -6.61 -23.53 -7.61
N ASP A 168 -6.11 -24.74 -7.37
CA ASP A 168 -5.77 -25.24 -6.04
C ASP A 168 -4.24 -25.34 -5.90
N ILE A 169 -3.66 -24.37 -5.21
CA ILE A 169 -2.25 -24.32 -4.84
C ILE A 169 -2.11 -24.09 -3.34
N VAL A 170 -1.09 -24.66 -2.72
CA VAL A 170 -0.92 -24.74 -1.27
C VAL A 170 -0.07 -23.58 -0.77
N HIS A 171 -0.53 -22.88 0.26
CA HIS A 171 0.21 -21.81 0.90
C HIS A 171 1.31 -22.33 1.83
N VAL A 172 2.52 -21.78 1.71
CA VAL A 172 3.64 -21.99 2.63
C VAL A 172 4.05 -20.64 3.23
N PRO A 173 3.66 -20.35 4.48
CA PRO A 173 4.03 -19.11 5.15
C PRO A 173 5.46 -19.17 5.67
N TYR A 174 6.23 -18.08 5.49
CA TYR A 174 7.57 -17.88 6.02
C TYR A 174 7.58 -16.75 7.05
N LYS A 175 8.61 -16.73 7.89
CA LYS A 175 8.87 -15.62 8.81
C LYS A 175 9.66 -14.49 8.11
N GLY A 176 9.08 -13.95 7.01
CA GLY A 176 9.67 -12.88 6.22
C GLY A 176 10.08 -13.29 4.79
N MET A 177 10.46 -12.29 3.99
CA MET A 177 10.68 -12.42 2.56
C MET A 177 11.94 -13.25 2.23
N ALA A 178 12.99 -13.18 3.05
CA ALA A 178 14.28 -13.81 2.75
C ALA A 178 14.16 -15.34 2.64
N GLY A 179 13.50 -15.99 3.60
CA GLY A 179 13.26 -17.45 3.59
C GLY A 179 12.37 -17.88 2.41
N ALA A 180 11.29 -17.13 2.16
CA ALA A 180 10.39 -17.39 1.03
C ALA A 180 11.12 -17.32 -0.31
N LEU A 181 11.97 -16.31 -0.50
CA LEU A 181 12.76 -16.13 -1.72
C LEU A 181 13.83 -17.24 -1.89
N THR A 182 14.50 -17.65 -0.81
CA THR A 182 15.48 -18.72 -0.83
C THR A 182 14.86 -20.03 -1.28
N ASP A 183 13.70 -20.40 -0.73
CA ASP A 183 13.01 -21.64 -1.06
C ASP A 183 12.40 -21.62 -2.46
N LEU A 184 11.93 -20.46 -2.92
CA LEU A 184 11.51 -20.30 -4.30
C LEU A 184 12.67 -20.49 -5.29
N MET A 185 13.85 -19.90 -5.02
CA MET A 185 15.05 -20.09 -5.84
C MET A 185 15.58 -21.52 -5.79
N GLY A 186 15.39 -22.21 -4.67
CA GLY A 186 15.74 -23.62 -4.50
C GLY A 186 14.74 -24.62 -5.12
N GLY A 187 13.57 -24.13 -5.59
CA GLY A 187 12.53 -24.98 -6.15
C GLY A 187 11.68 -25.72 -5.10
N ASN A 188 11.88 -25.48 -3.81
CA ASN A 188 11.11 -26.08 -2.72
C ASN A 188 9.65 -25.60 -2.74
N VAL A 189 9.41 -24.39 -3.23
CA VAL A 189 8.10 -23.85 -3.60
C VAL A 189 8.14 -23.38 -5.05
N GLN A 190 7.00 -23.36 -5.74
CA GLN A 190 6.97 -23.13 -7.18
C GLN A 190 6.63 -21.71 -7.58
N ALA A 191 5.90 -20.97 -6.71
CA ALA A 191 5.39 -19.65 -7.03
C ALA A 191 5.48 -18.70 -5.83
N MET A 192 5.47 -17.41 -6.09
CA MET A 192 5.37 -16.36 -5.07
C MET A 192 4.81 -15.07 -5.69
N VAL A 193 3.91 -14.42 -4.98
CA VAL A 193 3.58 -13.01 -5.22
C VAL A 193 4.57 -12.15 -4.46
N SER A 194 5.16 -11.15 -5.12
CA SER A 194 6.18 -10.29 -4.52
C SER A 194 6.11 -8.87 -5.08
N GLY A 195 6.68 -7.91 -4.37
CA GLY A 195 7.03 -6.62 -4.95
C GLY A 195 8.16 -6.79 -5.97
N ILE A 196 8.09 -6.08 -7.08
CA ILE A 196 9.05 -6.18 -8.17
C ILE A 196 10.49 -5.93 -7.72
N GLN A 197 10.70 -4.95 -6.82
CA GLN A 197 12.02 -4.58 -6.29
C GLN A 197 12.75 -5.74 -5.60
N THR A 198 11.98 -6.62 -4.95
CA THR A 198 12.53 -7.74 -4.18
C THR A 198 13.14 -8.82 -5.09
N VAL A 199 12.54 -9.06 -6.25
CA VAL A 199 12.88 -10.20 -7.11
C VAL A 199 13.51 -9.80 -8.43
N ALA A 200 13.51 -8.52 -8.80
CA ALA A 200 14.08 -8.03 -10.06
C ALA A 200 15.53 -8.49 -10.31
N PRO A 201 16.44 -8.47 -9.32
CA PRO A 201 17.80 -9.00 -9.53
C PRO A 201 17.82 -10.50 -9.89
N GLN A 202 16.93 -11.29 -9.29
CA GLN A 202 16.84 -12.73 -9.50
C GLN A 202 16.21 -13.08 -10.87
N VAL A 203 15.22 -12.27 -11.29
CA VAL A 203 14.61 -12.40 -12.62
C VAL A 203 15.63 -12.05 -13.72
N ARG A 204 16.38 -10.94 -13.57
CA ARG A 204 17.43 -10.54 -14.52
C ARG A 204 18.56 -11.57 -14.59
N ALA A 205 18.86 -12.25 -13.48
CA ALA A 205 19.84 -13.33 -13.43
C ALA A 205 19.31 -14.68 -13.93
N GLY A 206 18.05 -14.76 -14.38
CA GLY A 206 17.42 -15.99 -14.84
C GLY A 206 17.12 -17.02 -13.74
N ARG A 207 17.30 -16.66 -12.47
CA ARG A 207 17.03 -17.53 -11.32
C ARG A 207 15.55 -17.61 -10.95
N LEU A 208 14.76 -16.66 -11.43
CA LEU A 208 13.30 -16.65 -11.32
C LEU A 208 12.70 -16.26 -12.68
N ARG A 209 11.47 -16.69 -12.93
CA ARG A 209 10.67 -16.27 -14.09
C ARG A 209 9.47 -15.46 -13.63
N MET A 210 9.29 -14.28 -14.20
CA MET A 210 8.09 -13.48 -14.01
C MET A 210 7.01 -13.93 -14.99
N LEU A 211 5.79 -14.21 -14.50
CA LEU A 211 4.66 -14.65 -15.34
C LEU A 211 3.72 -13.50 -15.68
N ALA A 212 3.55 -12.57 -14.76
CA ALA A 212 2.69 -11.41 -14.95
C ALA A 212 3.03 -10.30 -13.97
N THR A 213 2.77 -9.05 -14.37
CA THR A 213 2.65 -7.90 -13.47
C THR A 213 1.18 -7.67 -13.12
N MET A 214 0.92 -7.14 -11.93
CA MET A 214 -0.45 -6.89 -11.43
C MET A 214 -0.84 -5.41 -11.47
N GLY A 215 0.02 -4.56 -12.04
CA GLY A 215 -0.27 -3.16 -12.28
C GLY A 215 -1.28 -2.96 -13.42
N GLU A 216 -1.89 -1.78 -13.50
CA GLU A 216 -2.75 -1.39 -14.63
C GLU A 216 -2.00 -1.36 -15.97
N LYS A 217 -0.69 -1.15 -15.92
CA LYS A 217 0.22 -1.09 -17.09
C LYS A 217 1.39 -2.01 -16.85
N ARG A 218 2.08 -2.37 -17.94
CA ARG A 218 3.34 -3.11 -17.86
C ARG A 218 4.39 -2.31 -17.08
N SER A 219 5.21 -3.02 -16.34
CA SER A 219 6.33 -2.39 -15.64
C SER A 219 7.36 -1.83 -16.60
N ALA A 220 7.80 -0.59 -16.37
CA ALA A 220 8.91 0.00 -17.13
C ALA A 220 10.22 -0.79 -16.94
N ALA A 221 10.39 -1.49 -15.81
CA ALA A 221 11.57 -2.30 -15.54
C ALA A 221 11.56 -3.66 -16.28
N PHE A 222 10.38 -4.13 -16.72
CA PHE A 222 10.15 -5.40 -17.43
C PHE A 222 9.03 -5.25 -18.48
N PRO A 223 9.25 -4.47 -19.55
CA PRO A 223 8.21 -4.13 -20.52
C PRO A 223 7.71 -5.33 -21.33
N ASP A 224 8.49 -6.41 -21.40
CA ASP A 224 8.11 -7.64 -22.09
C ASP A 224 7.14 -8.52 -21.29
N VAL A 225 6.96 -8.26 -19.99
CA VAL A 225 6.06 -9.04 -19.15
C VAL A 225 4.66 -8.44 -19.21
N ALA A 226 3.71 -9.25 -19.69
CA ALA A 226 2.32 -8.84 -19.80
C ALA A 226 1.67 -8.68 -18.41
N THR A 227 0.70 -7.75 -18.30
CA THR A 227 -0.10 -7.58 -17.08
C THR A 227 -1.10 -8.72 -16.93
N MET A 228 -1.66 -8.90 -15.73
CA MET A 228 -2.78 -9.82 -15.50
C MET A 228 -3.97 -9.47 -16.40
N GLN A 229 -4.27 -8.18 -16.55
CA GLN A 229 -5.35 -7.69 -17.41
C GLN A 229 -5.14 -8.08 -18.88
N GLU A 230 -3.94 -7.89 -19.43
CA GLU A 230 -3.60 -8.30 -20.81
C GLU A 230 -3.70 -9.81 -21.02
N GLN A 231 -3.56 -10.60 -19.94
CA GLN A 231 -3.72 -12.06 -19.96
C GLN A 231 -5.17 -12.52 -19.66
N GLY A 232 -6.15 -11.60 -19.69
CA GLY A 232 -7.58 -11.90 -19.53
C GLY A 232 -8.06 -12.01 -18.08
N LEU A 233 -7.32 -11.44 -17.14
CA LEU A 233 -7.60 -11.48 -15.69
C LEU A 233 -7.72 -10.05 -15.12
N PRO A 234 -8.69 -9.22 -15.57
CA PRO A 234 -8.77 -7.81 -15.18
C PRO A 234 -9.08 -7.60 -13.68
N THR A 235 -9.65 -8.59 -13.01
CA THR A 235 -9.92 -8.56 -11.57
C THR A 235 -8.66 -8.68 -10.72
N LEU A 236 -7.53 -9.12 -11.31
CA LEU A 236 -6.23 -9.29 -10.67
C LEU A 236 -5.31 -8.08 -10.82
N VAL A 237 -5.87 -6.89 -11.03
CA VAL A 237 -5.11 -5.64 -10.88
C VAL A 237 -4.99 -5.33 -9.40
N VAL A 238 -3.79 -5.49 -8.87
CA VAL A 238 -3.46 -5.33 -7.44
C VAL A 238 -2.09 -4.68 -7.29
N GLU A 239 -2.07 -3.56 -6.61
CA GLU A 239 -0.84 -2.84 -6.29
C GLU A 239 -0.69 -2.69 -4.77
N THR A 240 0.54 -2.65 -4.30
CA THR A 240 0.81 -2.13 -2.96
C THR A 240 0.76 -0.61 -3.03
N TRP A 241 -0.20 0.00 -2.37
CA TRP A 241 -0.32 1.45 -2.32
C TRP A 241 0.24 2.02 -1.00
N TYR A 242 0.61 3.29 -1.06
CA TYR A 242 1.03 4.10 0.08
C TYR A 242 0.23 5.39 0.08
N GLY A 243 -0.33 5.74 1.22
CA GLY A 243 -1.21 6.90 1.31
C GLY A 243 -1.12 7.62 2.64
N LEU A 244 -1.50 8.89 2.60
CA LEU A 244 -1.52 9.79 3.75
C LEU A 244 -2.94 9.99 4.23
N PHE A 245 -3.12 9.90 5.54
CA PHE A 245 -4.37 10.23 6.24
C PHE A 245 -4.10 11.26 7.33
N ALA A 246 -5.12 12.02 7.64
CA ALA A 246 -5.24 12.81 8.86
C ALA A 246 -6.26 12.17 9.82
N PRO A 247 -6.28 12.54 11.11
CA PRO A 247 -7.37 12.15 12.01
C PRO A 247 -8.74 12.61 11.49
N ALA A 248 -9.79 11.85 11.76
CA ALA A 248 -11.15 12.27 11.45
C ALA A 248 -11.49 13.61 12.14
N GLY A 249 -12.25 14.46 11.46
CA GLY A 249 -12.57 15.80 11.94
C GLY A 249 -11.52 16.88 11.64
N THR A 250 -10.39 16.51 10.98
CA THR A 250 -9.44 17.52 10.47
C THR A 250 -10.16 18.48 9.51
N PRO A 251 -10.03 19.81 9.69
CA PRO A 251 -10.73 20.78 8.87
C PRO A 251 -10.48 20.59 7.38
N ALA A 252 -11.53 20.70 6.58
CA ALA A 252 -11.48 20.47 5.12
C ALA A 252 -10.41 21.34 4.43
N GLY A 253 -10.21 22.59 4.87
CA GLY A 253 -9.18 23.47 4.34
C GLY A 253 -7.75 22.96 4.61
N VAL A 254 -7.51 22.29 5.75
CA VAL A 254 -6.23 21.68 6.09
C VAL A 254 -5.99 20.45 5.20
N VAL A 255 -7.01 19.59 5.03
CA VAL A 255 -6.94 18.41 4.14
C VAL A 255 -6.67 18.85 2.70
N ALA A 256 -7.37 19.88 2.22
CA ALA A 256 -7.18 20.41 0.86
C ALA A 256 -5.76 20.97 0.67
N LYS A 257 -5.23 21.72 1.65
CA LYS A 257 -3.85 22.24 1.58
C LYS A 257 -2.83 21.10 1.58
N LEU A 258 -2.97 20.11 2.47
CA LEU A 258 -2.10 18.94 2.49
C LEU A 258 -2.14 18.22 1.13
N ASN A 259 -3.33 17.95 0.59
CA ASN A 259 -3.49 17.31 -0.71
C ASN A 259 -2.77 18.10 -1.82
N ALA A 260 -2.98 19.42 -1.88
CA ALA A 260 -2.36 20.29 -2.88
C ALA A 260 -0.83 20.29 -2.78
N ASP A 261 -0.28 20.40 -1.56
CA ASP A 261 1.17 20.45 -1.35
C ASP A 261 1.84 19.12 -1.69
N PHE A 262 1.26 17.99 -1.31
CA PHE A 262 1.76 16.67 -1.72
C PHE A 262 1.68 16.47 -3.23
N ASN A 263 0.55 16.82 -3.88
CA ASN A 263 0.44 16.74 -5.33
C ASN A 263 1.52 17.58 -6.03
N ALA A 264 1.78 18.80 -5.56
CA ALA A 264 2.80 19.66 -6.12
C ALA A 264 4.20 19.05 -6.05
N LEU A 265 4.54 18.39 -4.93
CA LEU A 265 5.82 17.68 -4.79
C LEU A 265 5.89 16.46 -5.70
N LEU A 266 4.84 15.66 -5.78
CA LEU A 266 4.80 14.46 -6.62
C LEU A 266 4.88 14.77 -8.12
N GLN A 267 4.62 16.01 -8.54
CA GLN A 267 4.82 16.47 -9.93
C GLN A 267 6.27 16.84 -10.25
N GLN A 268 7.12 17.06 -9.27
CA GLN A 268 8.54 17.42 -9.48
C GLN A 268 9.32 16.19 -10.02
N SER A 269 10.16 16.44 -11.02
CA SER A 269 10.93 15.38 -11.68
C SER A 269 11.90 14.68 -10.74
N ASP A 270 12.58 15.43 -9.88
CA ASP A 270 13.52 14.90 -8.89
C ASP A 270 12.83 14.02 -7.83
N MET A 271 11.58 14.37 -7.43
CA MET A 271 10.78 13.54 -6.54
C MET A 271 10.35 12.24 -7.20
N ARG A 272 9.85 12.32 -8.44
CA ARG A 272 9.49 11.12 -9.21
C ARG A 272 10.67 10.19 -9.39
N GLU A 273 11.81 10.74 -9.76
CA GLU A 273 13.04 9.97 -9.97
C GLU A 273 13.54 9.34 -8.66
N SER A 274 13.53 10.10 -7.55
CA SER A 274 13.95 9.61 -6.24
C SER A 274 13.08 8.45 -5.77
N LEU A 275 11.76 8.55 -5.90
CA LEU A 275 10.83 7.48 -5.54
C LEU A 275 10.92 6.31 -6.52
N SER A 276 11.04 6.56 -7.82
CA SER A 276 11.17 5.53 -8.85
C SER A 276 12.42 4.66 -8.67
N ARG A 277 13.54 5.25 -8.24
CA ARG A 277 14.76 4.48 -7.86
C ARG A 277 14.50 3.47 -6.74
N GLN A 278 13.48 3.71 -5.91
CA GLN A 278 13.01 2.82 -4.85
C GLN A 278 11.83 1.92 -5.32
N ASN A 279 11.56 1.89 -6.64
CA ASN A 279 10.41 1.20 -7.25
C ASN A 279 9.05 1.64 -6.65
N LEU A 280 8.94 2.92 -6.32
CA LEU A 280 7.74 3.58 -5.85
C LEU A 280 7.25 4.52 -6.95
N ASN A 281 6.17 4.17 -7.63
CA ASN A 281 5.56 4.99 -8.67
C ASN A 281 4.68 6.06 -8.02
N THR A 282 4.94 7.33 -8.28
CA THR A 282 4.11 8.42 -7.76
C THR A 282 2.71 8.36 -8.37
N VAL A 283 1.67 8.59 -7.55
CA VAL A 283 0.26 8.55 -7.98
C VAL A 283 -0.38 9.94 -7.90
N GLY A 284 -0.58 10.48 -6.71
CA GLY A 284 -1.29 11.75 -6.53
C GLY A 284 -2.81 11.63 -6.69
N GLY A 285 -3.44 12.79 -6.93
CA GLY A 285 -4.88 12.88 -7.12
C GLY A 285 -5.65 13.44 -5.92
N SER A 286 -6.98 13.41 -5.98
CA SER A 286 -7.82 14.00 -4.94
C SER A 286 -7.97 13.10 -3.70
N ALA A 287 -8.25 13.72 -2.57
CA ALA A 287 -8.56 13.03 -1.32
C ALA A 287 -9.79 12.12 -1.44
N GLU A 288 -10.80 12.54 -2.21
CA GLU A 288 -11.99 11.75 -2.49
C GLU A 288 -11.67 10.47 -3.25
N ARG A 289 -10.91 10.58 -4.37
CA ARG A 289 -10.47 9.41 -5.15
C ARG A 289 -9.71 8.41 -4.28
N PHE A 290 -8.84 8.90 -3.40
CA PHE A 290 -8.10 8.06 -2.47
C PHE A 290 -9.05 7.39 -1.45
N GLY A 291 -9.98 8.12 -0.87
CA GLY A 291 -10.99 7.57 0.04
C GLY A 291 -11.86 6.50 -0.61
N ASP A 292 -12.28 6.71 -1.87
CA ASP A 292 -13.03 5.71 -2.64
C ASP A 292 -12.21 4.45 -2.90
N MET A 293 -10.94 4.59 -3.23
CA MET A 293 -10.03 3.47 -3.39
C MET A 293 -9.92 2.66 -2.10
N VAL A 294 -9.73 3.32 -0.95
CA VAL A 294 -9.62 2.66 0.36
C VAL A 294 -10.90 1.87 0.68
N ARG A 295 -12.09 2.44 0.43
CA ARG A 295 -13.36 1.73 0.64
C ARG A 295 -13.47 0.47 -0.23
N ARG A 296 -13.10 0.56 -1.50
CA ARG A 296 -13.08 -0.61 -2.40
C ARG A 296 -12.09 -1.68 -1.95
N GLU A 297 -10.91 -1.28 -1.51
CA GLU A 297 -9.88 -2.20 -1.01
C GLU A 297 -10.33 -2.93 0.27
N LEU A 298 -10.93 -2.22 1.22
CA LEU A 298 -11.50 -2.83 2.42
C LEU A 298 -12.54 -3.91 2.07
N ALA A 299 -13.46 -3.61 1.15
CA ALA A 299 -14.47 -4.56 0.71
C ALA A 299 -13.85 -5.75 -0.06
N ARG A 300 -12.85 -5.49 -0.94
CA ARG A 300 -12.12 -6.53 -1.67
C ARG A 300 -11.47 -7.53 -0.72
N TRP A 301 -10.67 -7.03 0.22
CA TRP A 301 -9.92 -7.90 1.12
C TRP A 301 -10.80 -8.65 2.12
N ALA A 302 -11.90 -8.04 2.59
CA ALA A 302 -12.91 -8.74 3.40
C ALA A 302 -13.50 -9.93 2.63
N ARG A 303 -13.84 -9.77 1.33
CA ARG A 303 -14.31 -10.86 0.47
C ARG A 303 -13.27 -11.98 0.34
N VAL A 304 -12.01 -11.63 0.08
CA VAL A 304 -10.93 -12.61 -0.11
C VAL A 304 -10.69 -13.42 1.17
N VAL A 305 -10.57 -12.76 2.31
CA VAL A 305 -10.33 -13.41 3.60
C VAL A 305 -11.48 -14.35 3.96
N THR A 306 -12.73 -13.91 3.75
CA THR A 306 -13.92 -14.75 4.01
C THR A 306 -13.97 -15.97 3.08
N ALA A 307 -13.76 -15.77 1.77
CA ALA A 307 -13.83 -16.84 0.77
C ALA A 307 -12.71 -17.87 0.94
N ALA A 308 -11.49 -17.40 1.24
CA ALA A 308 -10.32 -18.27 1.46
C ALA A 308 -10.25 -18.83 2.90
N LYS A 309 -11.19 -18.46 3.79
CA LYS A 309 -11.26 -18.89 5.20
C LYS A 309 -9.94 -18.63 5.96
N ILE A 310 -9.27 -17.51 5.63
CA ILE A 310 -8.00 -17.14 6.24
C ILE A 310 -8.28 -16.71 7.67
N LYS A 311 -7.52 -17.26 8.62
CA LYS A 311 -7.56 -16.85 10.03
C LYS A 311 -6.32 -16.00 10.34
N ALA A 312 -6.49 -15.02 11.23
CA ALA A 312 -5.35 -14.37 11.84
C ALA A 312 -4.59 -15.40 12.73
N ASP A 313 -3.28 -15.29 12.76
CA ASP A 313 -2.43 -16.05 13.69
C ASP A 313 -2.62 -15.59 15.12
#